data_567faa4be9c9fcc2a235f40a596a4f8c
#
_entry.id   567faa4be9c9fcc2a235f40a596a4f8c
#
_cell.length_a   1.000
_cell.length_b   1.000
_cell.length_c   1.000
_cell.angle_alpha   90.00
_cell.angle_beta   90.00
_cell.angle_gamma   90.00
#
_symmetry.space_group_name_H-M   'P 1'
#
loop_
_entity.id
_entity.type
_entity.pdbx_description
1 polymer ?
#
loop_
_entity_poly.entity_id
_entity_poly.type
_entity_poly.pdbx_seq_one_letter_code
_entity_poly.pdbx_strand_id
1 'polypeptide(L)'
;MRKIKASSISTALVAFVILGMQWAEAASVADIALYKGKDRQSRIEEGAKKEGEIVWYTSLAVEDSGQAVQLFEKRYPFVKIKLTRLTSERVLQRYLTEFQANRFFADIIDTNDFQMEMPRRKGTLQAFYTPSAEKYDKRFLQPQGFWIASRLTMIVSAYNTRLVSRAEAPRKYEDLLDPKWKGKMSLEREQTEWFISLIEHWGEEKGKAFFQKLGGQNPSIRSGHSQMAQLIIAGEDALSPNAYSHHYPRAMAKGAPVDWNNLEPVIGKGIVSAMAKNAPHPHASMLFLDFFFSKDGGQKVVHDANRIGTHPELLPDPPRLRQGFDFVIVDPAKYMDKIGQYDKLWREWVLGGN
;
A
#
# COMPACT_ATOMS: atom_id res chain seq x y z
N MET A 1 -1.24 -94.86 40.43
CA MET A 1 -2.23 -93.78 40.51
C MET A 1 -1.52 -92.49 40.94
N ARG A 2 -1.20 -91.59 40.01
CA ARG A 2 -0.48 -90.35 40.31
C ARG A 2 -1.48 -89.21 40.19
N LYS A 3 -1.63 -88.42 41.25
CA LYS A 3 -2.45 -87.19 41.26
C LYS A 3 -1.68 -86.06 40.65
N ILE A 4 -2.28 -85.43 39.62
CA ILE A 4 -1.77 -84.21 38.95
C ILE A 4 -2.33 -83.03 39.76
N LYS A 5 -1.45 -82.18 40.28
CA LYS A 5 -1.80 -80.88 40.90
C LYS A 5 -2.05 -79.87 39.81
N ALA A 6 -3.20 -79.20 39.86
CA ALA A 6 -3.54 -78.06 39.02
C ALA A 6 -2.80 -76.80 39.50
N SER A 7 -2.04 -76.20 38.64
CA SER A 7 -1.36 -74.88 38.85
C SER A 7 -2.27 -73.74 38.37
N SER A 8 -2.65 -72.87 39.28
CA SER A 8 -3.41 -71.69 39.05
C SER A 8 -2.53 -70.61 38.38
N ILE A 9 -2.84 -70.27 37.18
CA ILE A 9 -2.19 -69.13 36.42
C ILE A 9 -2.93 -67.86 36.81
N SER A 10 -2.25 -66.97 37.56
CA SER A 10 -2.72 -65.61 37.83
C SER A 10 -2.52 -64.70 36.57
N THR A 11 -3.60 -64.31 36.00
CA THR A 11 -3.60 -63.34 34.83
C THR A 11 -3.43 -61.94 35.39
N ALA A 12 -2.24 -61.38 35.29
CA ALA A 12 -2.01 -59.96 35.58
C ALA A 12 -2.52 -59.09 34.42
N LEU A 13 -3.57 -58.32 34.72
CA LEU A 13 -4.13 -57.32 33.77
C LEU A 13 -3.21 -56.09 33.75
N VAL A 14 -2.40 -55.93 32.72
CA VAL A 14 -1.61 -54.73 32.48
C VAL A 14 -2.53 -53.70 31.83
N ALA A 15 -3.02 -52.75 32.64
CA ALA A 15 -3.76 -51.60 32.12
C ALA A 15 -2.77 -50.64 31.44
N PHE A 16 -2.76 -50.64 30.12
CA PHE A 16 -2.09 -49.60 29.30
C PHE A 16 -2.88 -48.30 29.42
N VAL A 17 -2.41 -47.36 30.26
CA VAL A 17 -2.88 -45.99 30.27
C VAL A 17 -2.30 -45.32 29.03
N ILE A 18 -3.08 -45.25 27.94
CA ILE A 18 -2.77 -44.42 26.78
C ILE A 18 -3.02 -43.00 27.23
N LEU A 19 -1.98 -42.30 27.70
CA LEU A 19 -1.99 -40.82 27.78
C LEU A 19 -2.10 -40.32 26.35
N GLY A 20 -3.31 -39.90 25.96
CA GLY A 20 -3.54 -39.17 24.73
C GLY A 20 -2.78 -37.85 24.79
N MET A 21 -1.57 -37.81 24.27
CA MET A 21 -0.92 -36.58 23.91
C MET A 21 -1.78 -35.97 22.80
N GLN A 22 -2.70 -35.07 23.18
CA GLN A 22 -3.29 -34.15 22.19
C GLN A 22 -2.14 -33.33 21.66
N TRP A 23 -1.69 -33.66 20.47
CA TRP A 23 -0.84 -32.79 19.69
C TRP A 23 -1.69 -31.53 19.43
N ALA A 24 -1.41 -30.46 20.16
CA ALA A 24 -1.96 -29.16 19.80
C ALA A 24 -1.46 -28.86 18.39
N GLU A 25 -2.34 -28.99 17.40
CA GLU A 25 -2.05 -28.60 16.03
C GLU A 25 -1.60 -27.15 16.06
N ALA A 26 -0.42 -26.87 15.51
CA ALA A 26 0.08 -25.50 15.49
C ALA A 26 -0.94 -24.63 14.75
N ALA A 27 -1.36 -23.52 15.38
CA ALA A 27 -2.34 -22.62 14.79
C ALA A 27 -1.88 -22.18 13.41
N SER A 28 -2.77 -22.26 12.42
CA SER A 28 -2.46 -21.83 11.05
C SER A 28 -2.23 -20.31 11.01
N VAL A 29 -1.55 -19.82 9.96
CA VAL A 29 -1.41 -18.37 9.72
C VAL A 29 -2.77 -17.67 9.73
N ALA A 30 -3.81 -18.32 9.17
CA ALA A 30 -5.16 -17.79 9.15
C ALA A 30 -5.80 -17.69 10.54
N ASP A 31 -5.60 -18.69 11.39
CA ASP A 31 -6.13 -18.69 12.76
C ASP A 31 -5.54 -17.55 13.59
N ILE A 32 -4.25 -17.26 13.38
CA ILE A 32 -3.55 -16.16 14.06
C ILE A 32 -4.04 -14.81 13.49
N ALA A 33 -4.05 -14.67 12.17
CA ALA A 33 -4.35 -13.42 11.49
C ALA A 33 -5.80 -12.93 11.70
N LEU A 34 -6.76 -13.86 11.85
CA LEU A 34 -8.18 -13.54 12.00
C LEU A 34 -8.69 -13.62 13.43
N TYR A 35 -7.83 -13.96 14.39
CA TYR A 35 -8.23 -14.11 15.79
C TYR A 35 -8.71 -12.78 16.41
N LYS A 36 -9.88 -12.83 17.09
CA LYS A 36 -10.54 -11.66 17.71
C LYS A 36 -10.84 -11.85 19.20
N GLY A 37 -10.30 -12.91 19.82
CA GLY A 37 -10.54 -13.19 21.24
C GLY A 37 -9.98 -12.11 22.15
N LYS A 38 -10.46 -12.05 23.40
CA LYS A 38 -10.04 -11.05 24.40
C LYS A 38 -8.55 -11.14 24.76
N ASP A 39 -7.95 -12.29 24.60
CA ASP A 39 -6.53 -12.58 24.83
C ASP A 39 -5.66 -12.43 23.59
N ARG A 40 -6.21 -11.83 22.51
CA ARG A 40 -5.52 -11.65 21.22
C ARG A 40 -4.15 -10.98 21.38
N GLN A 41 -4.09 -9.86 22.11
CA GLN A 41 -2.85 -9.10 22.28
C GLN A 41 -1.76 -9.94 22.93
N SER A 42 -2.07 -10.64 24.05
CA SER A 42 -1.07 -11.49 24.73
C SER A 42 -0.61 -12.66 23.86
N ARG A 43 -1.52 -13.33 23.14
CA ARG A 43 -1.16 -14.42 22.21
C ARG A 43 -0.22 -13.93 21.11
N ILE A 44 -0.54 -12.77 20.50
CA ILE A 44 0.30 -12.18 19.46
C ILE A 44 1.68 -11.83 20.02
N GLU A 45 1.76 -11.19 21.18
CA GLU A 45 3.05 -10.82 21.78
C GLU A 45 3.88 -12.04 22.19
N GLU A 46 3.26 -13.07 22.77
CA GLU A 46 3.95 -14.30 23.15
C GLU A 46 4.47 -15.07 21.92
N GLY A 47 3.68 -15.13 20.85
CA GLY A 47 4.11 -15.73 19.60
C GLY A 47 5.23 -14.92 18.93
N ALA A 48 5.08 -13.61 18.85
CA ALA A 48 6.07 -12.70 18.28
C ALA A 48 7.41 -12.73 19.02
N LYS A 49 7.42 -12.92 20.35
CA LYS A 49 8.65 -13.15 21.14
C LYS A 49 9.39 -14.42 20.71
N LYS A 50 8.66 -15.46 20.32
CA LYS A 50 9.26 -16.72 19.85
C LYS A 50 9.77 -16.60 18.42
N GLU A 51 9.06 -15.84 17.58
CA GLU A 51 9.41 -15.61 16.18
C GLU A 51 10.61 -14.65 16.06
N GLY A 52 10.66 -13.59 16.85
CA GLY A 52 11.81 -12.70 17.02
C GLY A 52 12.08 -11.74 15.86
N GLU A 53 11.46 -11.93 14.70
CA GLU A 53 11.70 -11.10 13.52
C GLU A 53 10.47 -11.02 12.59
N ILE A 54 10.49 -10.05 11.68
CA ILE A 54 9.62 -9.99 10.48
C ILE A 54 10.40 -9.52 9.27
N VAL A 55 9.94 -9.89 8.09
CA VAL A 55 10.45 -9.39 6.79
C VAL A 55 9.39 -8.51 6.16
N TRP A 56 9.70 -7.22 6.05
CA TRP A 56 8.81 -6.22 5.48
C TRP A 56 9.31 -5.73 4.12
N TYR A 57 8.55 -6.04 3.05
CA TYR A 57 8.76 -5.49 1.71
C TYR A 57 7.89 -4.26 1.53
N THR A 58 8.51 -3.11 1.26
CA THR A 58 7.76 -1.84 1.19
C THR A 58 8.22 -0.92 0.08
N SER A 59 7.28 -0.14 -0.45
CA SER A 59 7.53 1.00 -1.32
C SER A 59 7.62 2.34 -0.58
N LEU A 60 7.43 2.34 0.75
CA LEU A 60 7.58 3.55 1.58
C LEU A 60 9.00 4.10 1.48
N ALA A 61 9.17 5.41 1.49
CA ALA A 61 10.49 6.04 1.38
C ALA A 61 11.44 5.52 2.48
N VAL A 62 12.73 5.48 2.18
CA VAL A 62 13.77 4.92 3.08
C VAL A 62 13.74 5.59 4.45
N GLU A 63 13.63 6.92 4.47
CA GLU A 63 13.57 7.69 5.73
C GLU A 63 12.33 7.32 6.55
N ASP A 64 11.15 7.31 5.91
CA ASP A 64 9.87 7.06 6.59
C ASP A 64 9.77 5.59 7.07
N SER A 65 10.22 4.63 6.24
CA SER A 65 10.25 3.21 6.63
C SER A 65 11.25 2.96 7.76
N GLY A 66 12.41 3.62 7.74
CA GLY A 66 13.39 3.56 8.82
C GLY A 66 12.84 4.09 10.15
N GLN A 67 12.09 5.20 10.13
CA GLN A 67 11.40 5.72 11.32
C GLN A 67 10.34 4.74 11.86
N ALA A 68 9.57 4.10 10.98
CA ALA A 68 8.60 3.08 11.38
C ALA A 68 9.28 1.88 12.06
N VAL A 69 10.41 1.41 11.50
CA VAL A 69 11.23 0.35 12.11
C VAL A 69 11.71 0.75 13.50
N GLN A 70 12.34 1.93 13.62
CA GLN A 70 12.86 2.41 14.91
C GLN A 70 11.76 2.53 15.97
N LEU A 71 10.59 3.07 15.61
CA LEU A 71 9.48 3.25 16.54
C LEU A 71 8.89 1.90 16.96
N PHE A 72 8.76 0.95 16.02
CA PHE A 72 8.28 -0.39 16.30
C PHE A 72 9.25 -1.15 17.21
N GLU A 73 10.55 -1.19 16.86
CA GLU A 73 11.56 -1.90 17.65
C GLU A 73 11.79 -1.29 19.04
N LYS A 74 11.57 0.02 19.18
CA LYS A 74 11.56 0.67 20.50
C LYS A 74 10.41 0.18 21.37
N ARG A 75 9.21 -0.02 20.76
CA ARG A 75 8.02 -0.49 21.47
C ARG A 75 8.05 -1.99 21.73
N TYR A 76 8.61 -2.76 20.80
CA TYR A 76 8.67 -4.23 20.83
C TYR A 76 10.12 -4.72 20.59
N PRO A 77 11.03 -4.53 21.55
CA PRO A 77 12.47 -4.78 21.34
C PRO A 77 12.82 -6.25 21.07
N PHE A 78 11.87 -7.14 21.30
CA PHE A 78 11.99 -8.57 21.06
C PHE A 78 11.67 -9.00 19.63
N VAL A 79 11.27 -8.07 18.73
CA VAL A 79 11.07 -8.35 17.30
C VAL A 79 11.95 -7.41 16.48
N LYS A 80 12.72 -7.97 15.53
CA LYS A 80 13.54 -7.22 14.57
C LYS A 80 12.89 -7.18 13.21
N ILE A 81 12.93 -6.01 12.55
CA ILE A 81 12.39 -5.84 11.20
C ILE A 81 13.51 -5.94 10.16
N LYS A 82 13.45 -6.98 9.33
CA LYS A 82 14.27 -7.08 8.11
C LYS A 82 13.59 -6.30 6.99
N LEU A 83 13.97 -5.04 6.86
CA LEU A 83 13.39 -4.13 5.87
C LEU A 83 13.98 -4.35 4.47
N THR A 84 13.10 -4.55 3.48
CA THR A 84 13.45 -4.50 2.07
C THR A 84 12.65 -3.39 1.39
N ARG A 85 13.32 -2.28 1.09
CA ARG A 85 12.69 -1.16 0.36
C ARG A 85 12.97 -1.27 -1.13
N LEU A 86 11.90 -1.28 -1.95
CA LEU A 86 11.96 -1.36 -3.41
C LEU A 86 10.94 -0.37 -4.02
N THR A 87 10.92 -0.22 -5.35
CA THR A 87 9.77 0.41 -6.03
C THR A 87 8.55 -0.50 -5.96
N SER A 88 7.36 0.06 -6.15
CA SER A 88 6.10 -0.70 -6.07
C SER A 88 6.10 -1.93 -6.98
N GLU A 89 6.56 -1.78 -8.23
CA GLU A 89 6.66 -2.86 -9.22
C GLU A 89 7.63 -3.96 -8.76
N ARG A 90 8.78 -3.55 -8.23
CA ARG A 90 9.80 -4.50 -7.76
C ARG A 90 9.40 -5.24 -6.49
N VAL A 91 8.63 -4.60 -5.60
CA VAL A 91 8.01 -5.29 -4.44
C VAL A 91 7.14 -6.43 -4.95
N LEU A 92 6.23 -6.12 -5.89
CA LEU A 92 5.33 -7.12 -6.47
C LEU A 92 6.08 -8.24 -7.19
N GLN A 93 7.01 -7.90 -8.09
CA GLN A 93 7.78 -8.87 -8.86
C GLN A 93 8.56 -9.83 -7.95
N ARG A 94 9.27 -9.27 -6.97
CA ARG A 94 10.05 -10.07 -6.02
C ARG A 94 9.15 -11.02 -5.24
N TYR A 95 8.09 -10.50 -4.63
CA TYR A 95 7.15 -11.31 -3.86
C TYR A 95 6.55 -12.45 -4.66
N LEU A 96 6.02 -12.17 -5.86
CA LEU A 96 5.40 -13.20 -6.70
C LEU A 96 6.41 -14.24 -7.21
N THR A 97 7.63 -13.82 -7.55
CA THR A 97 8.70 -14.73 -7.98
C THR A 97 9.10 -15.69 -6.86
N GLU A 98 9.28 -15.16 -5.64
CA GLU A 98 9.60 -15.97 -4.47
C GLU A 98 8.44 -16.93 -4.13
N PHE A 99 7.20 -16.45 -4.17
CA PHE A 99 6.02 -17.28 -3.91
C PHE A 99 5.87 -18.42 -4.93
N GLN A 100 6.06 -18.15 -6.23
CA GLN A 100 6.03 -19.17 -7.30
C GLN A 100 7.14 -20.21 -7.15
N ALA A 101 8.27 -19.82 -6.60
CA ALA A 101 9.38 -20.72 -6.29
C ALA A 101 9.19 -21.49 -4.96
N ASN A 102 8.02 -21.40 -4.30
CA ASN A 102 7.74 -21.91 -2.95
C ASN A 102 8.75 -21.41 -1.90
N ARG A 103 9.23 -20.18 -2.06
CA ARG A 103 10.12 -19.50 -1.11
C ARG A 103 9.35 -18.37 -0.44
N PHE A 104 9.00 -18.58 0.82
CA PHE A 104 8.16 -17.66 1.60
C PHE A 104 9.06 -16.84 2.54
N PHE A 105 9.58 -15.70 2.06
CA PHE A 105 10.44 -14.83 2.85
C PHE A 105 9.67 -13.64 3.43
N ALA A 106 8.79 -13.05 2.64
CA ALA A 106 8.05 -11.87 3.06
C ALA A 106 6.93 -12.22 4.04
N ASP A 107 6.83 -11.45 5.11
CA ASP A 107 5.71 -11.46 6.05
C ASP A 107 4.68 -10.40 5.67
N ILE A 108 5.15 -9.18 5.43
CA ILE A 108 4.32 -8.02 5.10
C ILE A 108 4.76 -7.43 3.76
N ILE A 109 3.77 -7.10 2.93
CA ILE A 109 3.95 -6.45 1.64
C ILE A 109 3.22 -5.10 1.67
N ASP A 110 3.91 -4.02 1.30
CA ASP A 110 3.35 -2.67 1.22
C ASP A 110 3.66 -2.07 -0.15
N THR A 111 2.61 -1.88 -0.95
CA THR A 111 2.69 -1.32 -2.30
C THR A 111 1.36 -0.64 -2.67
N ASN A 112 1.19 -0.16 -3.92
CA ASN A 112 -0.08 0.42 -4.33
C ASN A 112 -1.18 -0.66 -4.49
N ASP A 113 -2.42 -0.22 -4.38
CA ASP A 113 -3.62 -1.06 -4.41
C ASP A 113 -3.81 -1.80 -5.75
N PHE A 114 -3.51 -1.15 -6.89
CA PHE A 114 -3.56 -1.79 -8.21
C PHE A 114 -2.60 -2.99 -8.29
N GLN A 115 -1.38 -2.81 -7.81
CA GLN A 115 -0.40 -3.90 -7.82
C GLN A 115 -0.74 -4.99 -6.81
N MET A 116 -1.34 -4.63 -5.66
CA MET A 116 -1.75 -5.59 -4.65
C MET A 116 -2.92 -6.49 -5.10
N GLU A 117 -3.72 -6.04 -6.06
CA GLU A 117 -4.82 -6.84 -6.60
C GLU A 117 -4.34 -8.13 -7.29
N MET A 118 -3.17 -8.11 -7.92
CA MET A 118 -2.61 -9.32 -8.55
C MET A 118 -2.26 -10.42 -7.53
N PRO A 119 -1.50 -10.17 -6.44
CA PRO A 119 -1.31 -11.15 -5.36
C PRO A 119 -2.62 -11.67 -4.78
N ARG A 120 -3.62 -10.79 -4.58
CA ARG A 120 -4.94 -11.20 -4.10
C ARG A 120 -5.59 -12.22 -5.04
N ARG A 121 -5.68 -11.92 -6.34
CA ARG A 121 -6.26 -12.82 -7.35
C ARG A 121 -5.51 -14.14 -7.48
N LYS A 122 -4.21 -14.13 -7.28
CA LYS A 122 -3.37 -15.34 -7.24
C LYS A 122 -3.51 -16.14 -5.94
N GLY A 123 -4.28 -15.66 -4.97
CA GLY A 123 -4.47 -16.31 -3.68
C GLY A 123 -3.20 -16.39 -2.83
N THR A 124 -2.30 -15.41 -2.96
CA THR A 124 -1.02 -15.37 -2.26
C THR A 124 -1.04 -14.48 -1.01
N LEU A 125 -2.16 -13.83 -0.70
CA LEU A 125 -2.34 -13.01 0.49
C LEU A 125 -3.16 -13.73 1.54
N GLN A 126 -2.94 -13.36 2.80
CA GLN A 126 -3.71 -13.76 3.97
C GLN A 126 -4.62 -12.61 4.39
N ALA A 127 -5.90 -12.88 4.52
CA ALA A 127 -6.82 -11.93 5.16
C ALA A 127 -6.47 -11.78 6.64
N PHE A 128 -6.53 -10.57 7.18
CA PHE A 128 -6.19 -10.28 8.57
C PHE A 128 -7.15 -9.31 9.23
N TYR A 129 -7.16 -9.33 10.53
CA TYR A 129 -7.93 -8.41 11.36
C TYR A 129 -6.99 -7.56 12.22
N THR A 130 -7.22 -6.26 12.28
CA THR A 130 -6.62 -5.35 13.26
C THR A 130 -7.70 -4.50 13.92
N PRO A 131 -7.67 -4.29 15.24
CA PRO A 131 -8.67 -3.48 15.94
C PRO A 131 -8.76 -2.04 15.42
N SER A 132 -7.64 -1.47 14.95
CA SER A 132 -7.60 -0.13 14.38
C SER A 132 -8.46 0.02 13.13
N ALA A 133 -8.63 -1.06 12.34
CA ALA A 133 -9.40 -1.03 11.10
C ALA A 133 -10.90 -0.76 11.32
N GLU A 134 -11.44 -1.03 12.49
CA GLU A 134 -12.85 -0.79 12.81
C GLU A 134 -13.24 0.69 12.73
N LYS A 135 -12.26 1.59 12.91
CA LYS A 135 -12.44 3.05 12.87
C LYS A 135 -12.18 3.66 11.49
N TYR A 136 -11.67 2.88 10.55
CA TYR A 136 -11.25 3.40 9.25
C TYR A 136 -12.43 3.57 8.29
N ASP A 137 -12.32 4.54 7.39
CA ASP A 137 -13.24 4.68 6.26
C ASP A 137 -13.21 3.39 5.43
N LYS A 138 -14.38 2.86 5.09
CA LYS A 138 -14.54 1.61 4.33
C LYS A 138 -13.85 1.65 2.97
N ARG A 139 -13.68 2.84 2.38
CA ARG A 139 -12.93 3.02 1.13
C ARG A 139 -11.46 2.61 1.23
N PHE A 140 -10.91 2.54 2.45
CA PHE A 140 -9.52 2.18 2.72
C PHE A 140 -9.33 0.71 3.08
N LEU A 141 -10.41 -0.04 3.15
CA LEU A 141 -10.44 -1.44 3.53
C LEU A 141 -10.79 -2.31 2.32
N GLN A 142 -9.98 -3.30 2.04
CA GLN A 142 -10.38 -4.32 1.09
C GLN A 142 -11.54 -5.14 1.69
N PRO A 143 -12.68 -5.33 0.98
CA PRO A 143 -13.88 -5.92 1.57
C PRO A 143 -13.72 -7.31 2.21
N GLN A 144 -12.78 -8.10 1.73
CA GLN A 144 -12.48 -9.44 2.25
C GLN A 144 -11.32 -9.45 3.27
N GLY A 145 -10.76 -8.27 3.63
CA GLY A 145 -9.73 -8.13 4.64
C GLY A 145 -8.30 -8.45 4.20
N PHE A 146 -8.03 -8.54 2.90
CA PHE A 146 -6.68 -8.86 2.39
C PHE A 146 -5.66 -7.73 2.52
N TRP A 147 -6.12 -6.47 2.55
CA TRP A 147 -5.27 -5.31 2.80
C TRP A 147 -6.03 -4.13 3.40
N ILE A 148 -5.27 -3.22 3.95
CA ILE A 148 -5.74 -1.93 4.42
C ILE A 148 -4.84 -0.86 3.80
N ALA A 149 -5.43 0.25 3.34
CA ALA A 149 -4.64 1.39 2.91
C ALA A 149 -3.98 2.03 4.14
N SER A 150 -2.66 2.10 4.12
CA SER A 150 -1.87 2.73 5.19
C SER A 150 -1.71 4.23 4.96
N ARG A 151 -1.77 4.64 3.70
CA ARG A 151 -1.65 6.04 3.27
C ARG A 151 -2.29 6.25 1.91
N LEU A 152 -2.57 7.51 1.62
CA LEU A 152 -3.08 7.94 0.33
C LEU A 152 -2.05 8.82 -0.39
N THR A 153 -2.18 8.87 -1.69
CA THR A 153 -1.51 9.85 -2.54
C THR A 153 -2.56 10.53 -3.40
N MET A 154 -2.65 11.86 -3.33
CA MET A 154 -3.51 12.61 -4.24
C MET A 154 -2.72 13.01 -5.48
N ILE A 155 -3.33 12.83 -6.64
CA ILE A 155 -2.80 13.28 -7.92
C ILE A 155 -3.27 14.72 -8.12
N VAL A 156 -2.31 15.62 -8.32
CA VAL A 156 -2.51 17.07 -8.34
C VAL A 156 -1.81 17.73 -9.52
N SER A 157 -2.24 18.93 -9.89
CA SER A 157 -1.50 19.79 -10.80
C SER A 157 -0.49 20.61 -10.02
N ALA A 158 0.77 20.18 -10.02
CA ALA A 158 1.86 20.90 -9.36
C ALA A 158 2.60 21.80 -10.35
N TYR A 159 3.09 22.94 -9.89
CA TYR A 159 3.76 23.92 -10.74
C TYR A 159 4.85 24.70 -9.98
N ASN A 160 5.83 25.21 -10.75
CA ASN A 160 6.85 26.12 -10.23
C ASN A 160 6.31 27.56 -10.21
N THR A 161 6.27 28.19 -9.05
CA THR A 161 5.66 29.53 -8.88
C THR A 161 6.46 30.70 -9.48
N ARG A 162 7.70 30.45 -9.93
CA ARG A 162 8.49 31.43 -10.69
C ARG A 162 8.15 31.40 -12.17
N LEU A 163 7.66 30.26 -12.68
CA LEU A 163 7.35 30.04 -14.10
C LEU A 163 5.87 30.15 -14.40
N VAL A 164 5.02 29.84 -13.42
CA VAL A 164 3.57 29.85 -13.50
C VAL A 164 3.02 30.58 -12.29
N SER A 165 2.38 31.74 -12.51
CA SER A 165 1.74 32.46 -11.41
C SER A 165 0.54 31.68 -10.85
N ARG A 166 0.18 31.94 -9.59
CA ARG A 166 -0.99 31.29 -8.94
C ARG A 166 -2.30 31.61 -9.66
N ALA A 167 -2.38 32.76 -10.33
CA ALA A 167 -3.55 33.16 -11.10
C ALA A 167 -3.68 32.40 -12.42
N GLU A 168 -2.57 32.03 -13.04
CA GLU A 168 -2.50 31.35 -14.33
C GLU A 168 -2.50 29.82 -14.22
N ALA A 169 -2.14 29.30 -13.03
CA ALA A 169 -2.04 27.85 -12.78
C ALA A 169 -3.40 27.17 -13.02
N PRO A 170 -3.41 26.01 -13.73
CA PRO A 170 -4.63 25.25 -14.03
C PRO A 170 -5.44 24.93 -12.78
N ARG A 171 -6.76 25.16 -12.83
CA ARG A 171 -7.71 24.89 -11.74
C ARG A 171 -8.72 23.81 -12.09
N LYS A 172 -8.83 23.46 -13.35
CA LYS A 172 -9.63 22.36 -13.90
C LYS A 172 -8.87 21.68 -15.03
N TYR A 173 -9.26 20.46 -15.35
CA TYR A 173 -8.57 19.68 -16.38
C TYR A 173 -8.59 20.37 -17.76
N GLU A 174 -9.67 21.05 -18.10
CA GLU A 174 -9.79 21.77 -19.37
C GLU A 174 -8.76 22.90 -19.53
N ASP A 175 -8.32 23.52 -18.42
CA ASP A 175 -7.29 24.58 -18.46
C ASP A 175 -5.94 24.08 -18.98
N LEU A 176 -5.67 22.75 -18.84
CA LEU A 176 -4.45 22.11 -19.37
C LEU A 176 -4.40 22.09 -20.90
N LEU A 177 -5.53 22.28 -21.55
CA LEU A 177 -5.65 22.27 -23.01
C LEU A 177 -5.42 23.63 -23.65
N ASP A 178 -5.22 24.69 -22.84
CA ASP A 178 -4.87 26.03 -23.35
C ASP A 178 -3.53 25.94 -24.10
N PRO A 179 -3.45 26.49 -25.33
CA PRO A 179 -2.23 26.50 -26.15
C PRO A 179 -1.00 27.09 -25.47
N LYS A 180 -1.17 27.96 -24.47
CA LYS A 180 -0.06 28.50 -23.67
C LYS A 180 0.78 27.44 -22.96
N TRP A 181 0.22 26.25 -22.71
CA TRP A 181 0.89 25.12 -22.04
C TRP A 181 1.64 24.21 -23.01
N LYS A 182 1.53 24.39 -24.31
CA LYS A 182 2.18 23.53 -25.30
C LYS A 182 3.68 23.47 -25.09
N GLY A 183 4.21 22.27 -24.87
CA GLY A 183 5.63 22.00 -24.59
C GLY A 183 6.12 22.46 -23.21
N LYS A 184 5.23 22.92 -22.30
CA LYS A 184 5.59 23.40 -20.96
C LYS A 184 5.16 22.47 -19.83
N MET A 185 4.45 21.39 -20.14
CA MET A 185 4.00 20.40 -19.16
C MET A 185 4.92 19.19 -19.13
N SER A 186 5.04 18.57 -17.98
CA SER A 186 5.58 17.22 -17.87
C SER A 186 4.51 16.23 -17.41
N LEU A 187 4.61 14.98 -17.87
CA LEU A 187 3.77 13.88 -17.46
C LEU A 187 4.64 12.71 -16.99
N GLU A 188 4.22 12.08 -15.93
CA GLU A 188 4.81 10.81 -15.53
C GLU A 188 4.31 9.69 -16.46
N ARG A 189 5.22 8.81 -16.88
CA ARG A 189 4.99 7.80 -17.91
C ARG A 189 3.98 6.73 -17.50
N GLU A 190 4.02 6.27 -16.25
CA GLU A 190 3.28 5.10 -15.76
C GLU A 190 2.05 5.52 -14.94
N GLN A 191 1.13 6.29 -15.57
CA GLN A 191 -0.06 6.83 -14.93
C GLN A 191 -1.38 6.25 -15.45
N THR A 192 -1.36 4.96 -15.78
CA THR A 192 -2.54 4.24 -16.24
C THR A 192 -3.70 4.34 -15.23
N GLU A 193 -3.42 4.35 -13.93
CA GLU A 193 -4.45 4.50 -12.88
C GLU A 193 -5.15 5.86 -12.94
N TRP A 194 -4.41 6.97 -13.11
CA TRP A 194 -4.98 8.31 -13.30
C TRP A 194 -5.82 8.38 -14.57
N PHE A 195 -5.30 7.81 -15.65
CA PHE A 195 -5.97 7.71 -16.93
C PHE A 195 -7.31 6.95 -16.82
N ILE A 196 -7.31 5.76 -16.23
CA ILE A 196 -8.51 4.96 -15.98
C ILE A 196 -9.52 5.74 -15.14
N SER A 197 -9.05 6.36 -14.04
CA SER A 197 -9.91 7.08 -13.10
C SER A 197 -10.68 8.21 -13.77
N LEU A 198 -10.01 8.96 -14.64
CA LEU A 198 -10.65 10.07 -15.36
C LEU A 198 -11.60 9.58 -16.46
N ILE A 199 -11.24 8.51 -17.18
CA ILE A 199 -12.13 7.89 -18.18
C ILE A 199 -13.40 7.38 -17.52
N GLU A 200 -13.27 6.69 -16.38
CA GLU A 200 -14.42 6.17 -15.64
C GLU A 200 -15.34 7.28 -15.11
N HIS A 201 -14.75 8.37 -14.65
CA HIS A 201 -15.53 9.48 -14.11
C HIS A 201 -16.24 10.27 -15.21
N TRP A 202 -15.60 10.46 -16.37
CA TRP A 202 -16.15 11.31 -17.45
C TRP A 202 -16.90 10.54 -18.54
N GLY A 203 -16.67 9.20 -18.63
CA GLY A 203 -17.04 8.36 -19.76
C GLY A 203 -15.96 8.36 -20.86
N GLU A 204 -15.94 7.26 -21.63
CA GLU A 204 -14.89 6.96 -22.61
C GLU A 204 -14.72 8.06 -23.66
N GLU A 205 -15.79 8.58 -24.24
CA GLU A 205 -15.75 9.59 -25.29
C GLU A 205 -15.10 10.90 -24.82
N LYS A 206 -15.53 11.43 -23.66
CA LYS A 206 -14.95 12.66 -23.10
C LYS A 206 -13.52 12.41 -22.67
N GLY A 207 -13.22 11.28 -22.03
CA GLY A 207 -11.88 10.90 -21.61
C GLY A 207 -10.92 10.82 -22.79
N LYS A 208 -11.30 10.11 -23.86
CA LYS A 208 -10.52 10.02 -25.10
C LYS A 208 -10.21 11.39 -25.69
N ALA A 209 -11.25 12.21 -25.87
CA ALA A 209 -11.08 13.54 -26.44
C ALA A 209 -10.13 14.43 -25.61
N PHE A 210 -10.21 14.34 -24.29
CA PHE A 210 -9.30 15.06 -23.39
C PHE A 210 -7.86 14.59 -23.53
N PHE A 211 -7.61 13.27 -23.42
CA PHE A 211 -6.27 12.72 -23.41
C PHE A 211 -5.56 12.87 -24.77
N GLN A 212 -6.28 12.75 -25.88
CA GLN A 212 -5.71 13.05 -27.21
C GLN A 212 -5.28 14.52 -27.35
N LYS A 213 -6.10 15.46 -26.84
CA LYS A 213 -5.74 16.89 -26.82
C LYS A 213 -4.57 17.15 -25.86
N LEU A 214 -4.52 16.48 -24.70
CA LEU A 214 -3.42 16.60 -23.76
C LEU A 214 -2.10 16.09 -24.37
N GLY A 215 -2.11 14.96 -25.08
CA GLY A 215 -0.96 14.47 -25.83
C GLY A 215 -0.52 15.46 -26.92
N GLY A 216 -1.50 16.11 -27.62
CA GLY A 216 -1.25 17.17 -28.58
C GLY A 216 -0.58 18.43 -28.01
N GLN A 217 -0.57 18.62 -26.70
CA GLN A 217 0.20 19.67 -26.03
C GLN A 217 1.71 19.37 -25.98
N ASN A 218 2.16 18.22 -26.50
CA ASN A 218 3.57 17.82 -26.54
C ASN A 218 4.26 17.88 -25.17
N PRO A 219 3.76 17.16 -24.16
CA PRO A 219 4.35 17.16 -22.82
C PRO A 219 5.69 16.42 -22.78
N SER A 220 6.59 16.86 -21.91
CA SER A 220 7.81 16.12 -21.59
C SER A 220 7.48 14.90 -20.77
N ILE A 221 7.87 13.70 -21.23
CA ILE A 221 7.60 12.46 -20.51
C ILE A 221 8.72 12.16 -19.51
N ARG A 222 8.36 11.98 -18.25
CA ARG A 222 9.27 11.69 -17.13
C ARG A 222 9.06 10.28 -16.60
N SER A 223 10.08 9.71 -15.96
CA SER A 223 9.99 8.40 -15.30
C SER A 223 10.26 8.57 -13.81
N GLY A 224 9.22 8.34 -13.01
CA GLY A 224 9.27 8.44 -11.55
C GLY A 224 8.89 9.81 -10.99
N HIS A 225 7.86 9.81 -10.13
CA HIS A 225 7.30 11.02 -9.51
C HIS A 225 8.28 11.82 -8.68
N SER A 226 9.23 11.14 -8.00
CA SER A 226 10.25 11.83 -7.19
C SER A 226 11.18 12.67 -8.07
N GLN A 227 11.61 12.14 -9.23
CA GLN A 227 12.43 12.89 -10.19
C GLN A 227 11.62 14.05 -10.79
N MET A 228 10.39 13.79 -11.23
CA MET A 228 9.51 14.83 -11.79
C MET A 228 9.28 15.97 -10.79
N ALA A 229 9.06 15.65 -9.50
CA ALA A 229 8.92 16.68 -8.48
C ALA A 229 10.19 17.52 -8.31
N GLN A 230 11.38 16.92 -8.38
CA GLN A 230 12.66 17.65 -8.33
C GLN A 230 12.81 18.61 -9.53
N LEU A 231 12.43 18.17 -10.75
CA LEU A 231 12.49 19.01 -11.96
C LEU A 231 11.54 20.21 -11.86
N ILE A 232 10.31 20.01 -11.33
CA ILE A 232 9.37 21.10 -11.06
C ILE A 232 9.94 22.06 -10.01
N ILE A 233 10.49 21.55 -8.91
CA ILE A 233 11.11 22.38 -7.85
C ILE A 233 12.29 23.20 -8.39
N ALA A 234 13.12 22.60 -9.23
CA ALA A 234 14.25 23.28 -9.86
C ALA A 234 13.83 24.32 -10.92
N GLY A 235 12.62 24.18 -11.48
CA GLY A 235 12.12 25.04 -12.56
C GLY A 235 12.53 24.56 -13.96
N GLU A 236 12.94 23.32 -14.10
CA GLU A 236 13.19 22.69 -15.39
C GLU A 236 11.86 22.28 -16.07
N ASP A 237 10.87 21.85 -15.27
CA ASP A 237 9.49 21.64 -15.70
C ASP A 237 8.60 22.72 -15.09
N ALA A 238 7.75 23.38 -15.91
CA ALA A 238 6.91 24.46 -15.42
C ALA A 238 5.74 23.94 -14.58
N LEU A 239 5.09 22.87 -15.04
CA LEU A 239 3.98 22.21 -14.34
C LEU A 239 3.82 20.74 -14.73
N SER A 240 3.14 19.97 -13.87
CA SER A 240 2.69 18.62 -14.18
C SER A 240 1.30 18.39 -13.61
N PRO A 241 0.31 17.95 -14.43
CA PRO A 241 -1.06 17.70 -13.98
C PRO A 241 -1.24 16.34 -13.28
N ASN A 242 -0.26 15.45 -13.33
CA ASN A 242 -0.32 14.12 -12.71
C ASN A 242 0.76 13.91 -11.64
N ALA A 243 1.11 14.98 -10.93
CA ALA A 243 2.08 14.97 -9.85
C ALA A 243 1.49 14.41 -8.53
N TYR A 244 2.34 13.93 -7.64
CA TYR A 244 1.93 13.46 -6.31
C TYR A 244 2.06 14.56 -5.26
N SER A 245 0.96 14.88 -4.59
CA SER A 245 0.85 15.99 -3.65
C SER A 245 1.88 15.97 -2.52
N HIS A 246 2.23 14.79 -2.01
CA HIS A 246 3.12 14.64 -0.85
C HIS A 246 4.59 15.03 -1.09
N HIS A 247 4.99 15.28 -2.34
CA HIS A 247 6.36 15.72 -2.64
C HIS A 247 6.61 17.19 -2.31
N TYR A 248 5.56 18.02 -2.21
CA TYR A 248 5.70 19.47 -2.18
C TYR A 248 5.72 20.11 -0.78
N PRO A 249 4.99 19.63 0.25
CA PRO A 249 4.90 20.30 1.54
C PRO A 249 6.25 20.60 2.19
N ARG A 250 7.14 19.59 2.25
CA ARG A 250 8.49 19.77 2.82
C ARG A 250 9.35 20.73 2.01
N ALA A 251 9.23 20.75 0.70
CA ALA A 251 9.95 21.67 -0.17
C ALA A 251 9.43 23.10 0.03
N MET A 252 8.13 23.30 0.09
CA MET A 252 7.49 24.59 0.36
C MET A 252 7.89 25.14 1.73
N ALA A 253 7.91 24.30 2.77
CA ALA A 253 8.36 24.70 4.11
C ALA A 253 9.82 25.17 4.14
N LYS A 254 10.65 24.73 3.18
CA LYS A 254 12.03 25.18 2.97
C LYS A 254 12.14 26.36 1.99
N GLY A 255 11.02 26.97 1.58
CA GLY A 255 10.99 28.12 0.69
C GLY A 255 11.14 27.79 -0.81
N ALA A 256 10.98 26.54 -1.21
CA ALA A 256 11.00 26.17 -2.62
C ALA A 256 9.83 26.83 -3.39
N PRO A 257 10.07 27.32 -4.63
CA PRO A 257 9.08 28.04 -5.40
C PRO A 257 8.11 27.08 -6.12
N VAL A 258 7.34 26.32 -5.34
CA VAL A 258 6.36 25.36 -5.85
C VAL A 258 5.03 25.50 -5.16
N ASP A 259 3.96 25.15 -5.87
CA ASP A 259 2.61 25.03 -5.33
C ASP A 259 1.84 23.98 -6.14
N TRP A 260 0.60 23.67 -5.72
CA TRP A 260 -0.27 22.76 -6.46
C TRP A 260 -1.74 23.17 -6.36
N ASN A 261 -2.52 22.78 -7.36
CA ASN A 261 -3.97 22.83 -7.38
C ASN A 261 -4.55 21.42 -7.45
N ASN A 262 -5.66 21.20 -6.78
CA ASN A 262 -6.48 20.02 -6.97
C ASN A 262 -7.35 20.25 -8.20
N LEU A 263 -7.30 19.33 -9.18
CA LEU A 263 -8.18 19.36 -10.34
C LEU A 263 -9.31 18.34 -10.12
N GLU A 264 -10.55 18.77 -10.29
CA GLU A 264 -11.70 17.90 -10.08
C GLU A 264 -12.08 17.09 -11.32
N PRO A 265 -12.32 15.76 -11.17
CA PRO A 265 -12.26 14.99 -9.94
C PRO A 265 -10.82 14.81 -9.44
N VAL A 266 -10.62 14.98 -8.14
CA VAL A 266 -9.31 14.67 -7.53
C VAL A 266 -9.18 13.15 -7.44
N ILE A 267 -8.09 12.62 -7.97
CA ILE A 267 -7.82 11.19 -7.95
C ILE A 267 -6.93 10.86 -6.76
N GLY A 268 -7.45 9.98 -5.88
CA GLY A 268 -6.72 9.39 -4.76
C GLY A 268 -6.21 8.01 -5.12
N LYS A 269 -5.01 7.70 -4.69
CA LYS A 269 -4.36 6.40 -4.85
C LYS A 269 -4.06 5.80 -3.49
N GLY A 270 -4.51 4.57 -3.26
CA GLY A 270 -4.21 3.82 -2.04
C GLY A 270 -2.81 3.21 -2.08
N ILE A 271 -2.06 3.36 -0.99
CA ILE A 271 -0.90 2.52 -0.73
C ILE A 271 -1.28 1.61 0.42
N VAL A 272 -1.23 0.31 0.16
CA VAL A 272 -1.85 -0.70 0.99
C VAL A 272 -0.83 -1.64 1.59
N SER A 273 -1.09 -2.11 2.79
CA SER A 273 -0.30 -3.13 3.46
C SER A 273 -1.10 -4.42 3.58
N ALA A 274 -0.48 -5.52 3.23
CA ALA A 274 -1.04 -6.86 3.20
C ALA A 274 -0.14 -7.85 3.94
N MET A 275 -0.72 -8.92 4.46
CA MET A 275 -0.01 -10.06 5.03
C MET A 275 0.19 -11.13 3.96
N ALA A 276 1.38 -11.71 3.87
CA ALA A 276 1.65 -12.84 2.99
C ALA A 276 0.90 -14.09 3.48
N LYS A 277 0.39 -14.92 2.55
CA LYS A 277 -0.38 -16.13 2.88
C LYS A 277 0.39 -17.14 3.73
N ASN A 278 1.66 -17.30 3.42
CA ASN A 278 2.56 -18.23 4.11
C ASN A 278 3.63 -17.44 4.91
N ALA A 279 3.21 -16.35 5.58
CA ALA A 279 4.11 -15.53 6.39
C ALA A 279 4.89 -16.40 7.38
N PRO A 280 6.23 -16.38 7.35
CA PRO A 280 7.06 -17.18 8.27
C PRO A 280 6.87 -16.81 9.75
N HIS A 281 6.51 -15.54 10.01
CA HIS A 281 6.39 -14.98 11.35
C HIS A 281 5.00 -14.35 11.58
N PRO A 282 3.92 -15.18 11.65
CA PRO A 282 2.55 -14.67 11.61
C PRO A 282 2.16 -13.83 12.85
N HIS A 283 2.66 -14.15 14.04
CA HIS A 283 2.38 -13.36 15.23
C HIS A 283 3.10 -12.01 15.20
N ALA A 284 4.37 -11.98 14.83
CA ALA A 284 5.14 -10.77 14.69
C ALA A 284 4.57 -9.90 13.56
N SER A 285 4.05 -10.51 12.48
CA SER A 285 3.33 -9.82 11.40
C SER A 285 2.08 -9.12 11.93
N MET A 286 1.26 -9.81 12.72
CA MET A 286 0.07 -9.22 13.31
C MET A 286 0.40 -8.11 14.30
N LEU A 287 1.44 -8.29 15.11
CA LEU A 287 1.92 -7.25 16.02
C LEU A 287 2.37 -5.98 15.25
N PHE A 288 3.07 -6.18 14.14
CA PHE A 288 3.49 -5.06 13.27
C PHE A 288 2.28 -4.39 12.60
N LEU A 289 1.32 -5.12 12.05
CA LEU A 289 0.13 -4.55 11.41
C LEU A 289 -0.72 -3.77 12.42
N ASP A 290 -0.92 -4.28 13.64
CA ASP A 290 -1.62 -3.57 14.71
C ASP A 290 -0.92 -2.24 15.05
N PHE A 291 0.41 -2.28 15.16
CA PHE A 291 1.23 -1.07 15.36
C PHE A 291 1.13 -0.13 14.13
N PHE A 292 1.26 -0.67 12.93
CA PHE A 292 1.35 0.16 11.71
C PHE A 292 0.06 0.90 11.40
N PHE A 293 -1.08 0.34 11.79
CA PHE A 293 -2.40 0.98 11.66
C PHE A 293 -2.85 1.73 12.92
N SER A 294 -2.10 1.68 14.02
CA SER A 294 -2.44 2.45 15.22
C SER A 294 -2.08 3.93 15.07
N LYS A 295 -2.85 4.80 15.76
CA LYS A 295 -2.64 6.24 15.78
C LYS A 295 -1.22 6.62 16.18
N ASP A 296 -0.72 6.04 17.29
CA ASP A 296 0.59 6.36 17.89
C ASP A 296 1.74 5.52 17.34
N GLY A 297 1.48 4.67 16.35
CA GLY A 297 2.44 3.82 15.67
C GLY A 297 2.74 4.30 14.25
N GLY A 298 2.57 3.42 13.28
CA GLY A 298 2.87 3.70 11.87
C GLY A 298 2.09 4.87 11.30
N GLN A 299 0.84 5.11 11.73
CA GLN A 299 0.07 6.26 11.25
C GLN A 299 0.65 7.59 11.71
N LYS A 300 1.26 7.64 12.90
CA LYS A 300 2.03 8.81 13.33
C LYS A 300 3.25 9.05 12.43
N VAL A 301 3.99 8.00 12.07
CA VAL A 301 5.12 8.12 11.14
C VAL A 301 4.68 8.67 9.79
N VAL A 302 3.57 8.16 9.25
CA VAL A 302 2.98 8.64 7.99
C VAL A 302 2.61 10.13 8.09
N HIS A 303 1.98 10.54 9.19
CA HIS A 303 1.61 11.93 9.46
C HIS A 303 2.84 12.84 9.56
N ASP A 304 3.83 12.48 10.38
CA ASP A 304 5.04 13.27 10.60
C ASP A 304 5.91 13.39 9.33
N ALA A 305 5.70 12.46 8.40
CA ALA A 305 6.29 12.48 7.06
C ALA A 305 5.57 13.42 6.07
N ASN A 306 4.59 14.23 6.52
CA ASN A 306 3.72 15.06 5.68
C ASN A 306 3.00 14.25 4.58
N ARG A 307 2.61 13.02 4.91
CA ARG A 307 1.83 12.15 4.04
C ARG A 307 0.38 12.09 4.50
N ILE A 308 -0.48 11.63 3.63
CA ILE A 308 -1.90 11.47 3.94
C ILE A 308 -2.10 10.09 4.56
N GLY A 309 -2.11 10.01 5.89
CA GLY A 309 -2.49 8.80 6.62
C GLY A 309 -3.99 8.50 6.49
N THR A 310 -4.35 7.27 6.82
CA THR A 310 -5.75 6.80 6.74
C THR A 310 -6.44 6.72 8.09
N HIS A 311 -5.69 6.89 9.19
CA HIS A 311 -6.29 6.93 10.53
C HIS A 311 -7.19 8.16 10.68
N PRO A 312 -8.47 8.00 11.10
CA PRO A 312 -9.45 9.09 11.10
C PRO A 312 -9.13 10.26 12.05
N GLU A 313 -8.36 10.00 13.10
CA GLU A 313 -7.98 11.00 14.08
C GLU A 313 -6.68 11.76 13.76
N LEU A 314 -5.99 11.41 12.64
CA LEU A 314 -4.77 12.08 12.20
C LEU A 314 -5.03 12.77 10.85
N LEU A 315 -5.23 14.08 10.92
CA LEU A 315 -5.34 14.89 9.71
C LEU A 315 -3.95 15.15 9.12
N PRO A 316 -3.80 15.18 7.79
CA PRO A 316 -2.52 15.48 7.18
C PRO A 316 -2.07 16.91 7.45
N ASP A 317 -0.76 17.11 7.47
CA ASP A 317 -0.15 18.44 7.52
C ASP A 317 0.64 18.69 6.21
N PRO A 318 0.29 19.73 5.42
CA PRO A 318 -0.82 20.69 5.65
C PRO A 318 -2.20 20.08 5.36
N PRO A 319 -3.28 20.61 6.02
CA PRO A 319 -4.64 20.09 5.85
C PRO A 319 -5.13 20.02 4.39
N ARG A 320 -4.69 20.96 3.55
CA ARG A 320 -5.02 21.02 2.11
C ARG A 320 -4.63 19.76 1.32
N LEU A 321 -3.84 18.86 1.88
CA LEU A 321 -3.53 17.57 1.26
C LEU A 321 -4.76 16.66 1.14
N ARG A 322 -5.77 16.83 2.01
CA ARG A 322 -6.97 15.97 2.05
C ARG A 322 -8.27 16.75 2.32
N GLN A 323 -8.21 18.00 2.75
CA GLN A 323 -9.38 18.81 3.12
C GLN A 323 -9.73 19.82 2.04
N GLY A 324 -11.04 20.13 1.94
CA GLY A 324 -11.56 21.14 1.02
C GLY A 324 -11.91 20.61 -0.37
N PHE A 325 -11.88 19.30 -0.57
CA PHE A 325 -12.27 18.64 -1.82
C PHE A 325 -12.69 17.20 -1.56
N ASP A 326 -13.49 16.64 -2.46
CA ASP A 326 -13.73 15.20 -2.55
C ASP A 326 -12.73 14.52 -3.49
N PHE A 327 -12.52 13.23 -3.31
CA PHE A 327 -11.60 12.44 -4.13
C PHE A 327 -12.19 11.09 -4.50
N VAL A 328 -11.80 10.59 -5.66
CA VAL A 328 -12.17 9.28 -6.18
C VAL A 328 -11.01 8.32 -5.98
N ILE A 329 -11.28 7.13 -5.45
CA ILE A 329 -10.37 5.98 -5.47
C ILE A 329 -11.01 4.95 -6.40
N VAL A 330 -10.28 4.57 -7.44
CA VAL A 330 -10.74 3.54 -8.38
C VAL A 330 -10.52 2.17 -7.74
N ASP A 331 -11.54 1.32 -7.81
CA ASP A 331 -11.43 -0.07 -7.38
C ASP A 331 -10.60 -0.87 -8.40
N PRO A 332 -9.39 -1.31 -8.05
CA PRO A 332 -8.53 -2.01 -8.98
C PRO A 332 -9.14 -3.34 -9.47
N ALA A 333 -10.03 -3.96 -8.68
CA ALA A 333 -10.66 -5.21 -9.06
C ALA A 333 -11.52 -5.10 -10.32
N LYS A 334 -12.05 -3.91 -10.61
CA LYS A 334 -12.88 -3.66 -11.81
C LYS A 334 -12.07 -3.58 -13.11
N TYR A 335 -10.79 -3.19 -13.01
CA TYR A 335 -10.00 -2.81 -14.18
C TYR A 335 -8.78 -3.68 -14.43
N MET A 336 -8.43 -4.54 -13.49
CA MET A 336 -7.22 -5.37 -13.61
C MET A 336 -7.17 -6.19 -14.90
N ASP A 337 -8.31 -6.72 -15.36
CA ASP A 337 -8.37 -7.52 -16.59
C ASP A 337 -8.22 -6.67 -17.87
N LYS A 338 -8.45 -5.37 -17.76
CA LYS A 338 -8.36 -4.41 -18.86
C LYS A 338 -7.14 -3.49 -18.78
N ILE A 339 -6.29 -3.65 -17.75
CA ILE A 339 -5.19 -2.72 -17.49
C ILE A 339 -4.23 -2.62 -18.69
N GLY A 340 -3.94 -3.74 -19.35
CA GLY A 340 -3.12 -3.75 -20.56
C GLY A 340 -3.75 -3.01 -21.74
N GLN A 341 -5.09 -3.02 -21.85
CA GLN A 341 -5.81 -2.24 -22.85
C GLN A 341 -5.68 -0.74 -22.54
N TYR A 342 -5.91 -0.34 -21.29
CA TYR A 342 -5.77 1.07 -20.88
C TYR A 342 -4.33 1.58 -20.98
N ASP A 343 -3.35 0.74 -20.66
CA ASP A 343 -1.93 1.10 -20.84
C ASP A 343 -1.59 1.34 -22.33
N LYS A 344 -2.13 0.52 -23.23
CA LYS A 344 -2.00 0.73 -24.67
C LYS A 344 -2.65 2.04 -25.10
N LEU A 345 -3.87 2.34 -24.64
CA LEU A 345 -4.57 3.59 -24.97
C LEU A 345 -3.85 4.83 -24.40
N TRP A 346 -3.30 4.74 -23.19
CA TRP A 346 -2.48 5.78 -22.60
C TRP A 346 -1.26 6.10 -23.47
N ARG A 347 -0.52 5.07 -23.91
CA ARG A 347 0.61 5.22 -24.81
C ARG A 347 0.20 5.83 -26.15
N GLU A 348 -0.86 5.33 -26.75
CA GLU A 348 -1.35 5.79 -28.03
C GLU A 348 -1.85 7.25 -27.99
N TRP A 349 -2.66 7.60 -26.98
CA TRP A 349 -3.31 8.91 -26.95
C TRP A 349 -2.45 10.02 -26.37
N VAL A 350 -1.51 9.67 -25.50
CA VAL A 350 -0.75 10.68 -24.73
C VAL A 350 0.75 10.63 -25.03
N LEU A 351 1.34 9.43 -25.12
CA LEU A 351 2.79 9.28 -25.28
C LEU A 351 3.27 9.25 -26.74
N GLY A 352 2.37 9.36 -27.71
CA GLY A 352 2.71 9.35 -29.14
C GLY A 352 3.08 7.99 -29.71
N GLY A 353 2.63 6.89 -29.07
CA GLY A 353 2.84 5.53 -29.57
C GLY A 353 4.23 4.93 -29.31
N ASN A 354 5.07 5.58 -28.52
CA ASN A 354 6.43 5.12 -28.16
C ASN A 354 6.49 4.39 -26.80
#